data_a4c9b85a4420cd476fe1e0a22ab1461f
#
_entry.id   a4c9b85a4420cd476fe1e0a22ab1461f
#
_cell.length_a   1.000
_cell.length_b   1.000
_cell.length_c   1.000
_cell.angle_alpha   90.00
_cell.angle_beta   90.00
_cell.angle_gamma   90.00
#
_symmetry.space_group_name_H-M   'P 1'
#
loop_
_entity.id
_entity.type
_entity.pdbx_description
1 polymer ?
#
loop_
_entity_poly.entity_id
_entity_poly.type
_entity_poly.pdbx_seq_one_letter_code
_entity_poly.pdbx_strand_id
1 'polypeptide(L)'
;MSTALKQMTVDEFLLWAEGKEGRWELHDGTPVMISSSAPVMMSPERAAHIRTKFSAAKALDGAVVTAGLPCEVFADGMAVRIDARTIFEPDASVVCGPRRPDETIAIDNPIIVVEVLSPSTAAIDHGRKLTGYLSIPSVQHYLILDPDRRVVIHHKRGQSDAIETRVLSDGTIKLDPPGVEVAVESMFPLPGA
;
A
#
# COMPACT_ATOMS: atom_id res chain seq x y z
N MET A 1 35.97 2.13 -11.71
CA MET A 1 34.93 2.40 -12.72
C MET A 1 33.61 1.95 -12.11
N SER A 2 32.77 2.90 -11.72
CA SER A 2 31.43 2.60 -11.21
C SER A 2 30.56 2.13 -12.37
N THR A 3 30.22 0.87 -12.41
CA THR A 3 29.23 0.35 -13.37
C THR A 3 27.90 0.95 -12.94
N ALA A 4 27.42 1.96 -13.68
CA ALA A 4 26.08 2.48 -13.49
C ALA A 4 25.13 1.29 -13.63
N LEU A 5 24.37 0.98 -12.59
CA LEU A 5 23.34 -0.05 -12.63
C LEU A 5 22.37 0.33 -13.76
N LYS A 6 22.21 -0.58 -14.73
CA LYS A 6 21.27 -0.39 -15.83
C LYS A 6 19.89 -0.15 -15.23
N GLN A 7 19.28 1.00 -15.49
CA GLN A 7 17.91 1.28 -15.06
C GLN A 7 16.96 0.29 -15.74
N MET A 8 16.06 -0.30 -14.97
CA MET A 8 15.08 -1.29 -15.43
C MET A 8 13.71 -0.65 -15.66
N THR A 9 12.97 -1.18 -16.61
CA THR A 9 11.51 -1.00 -16.66
C THR A 9 10.84 -1.90 -15.63
N VAL A 10 9.57 -1.67 -15.32
CA VAL A 10 8.81 -2.53 -14.40
C VAL A 10 8.73 -3.96 -14.93
N ASP A 11 8.55 -4.16 -16.24
CA ASP A 11 8.48 -5.51 -16.82
C ASP A 11 9.83 -6.24 -16.73
N GLU A 12 10.95 -5.55 -16.99
CA GLU A 12 12.30 -6.10 -16.76
C GLU A 12 12.52 -6.41 -15.27
N PHE A 13 12.02 -5.56 -14.38
CA PHE A 13 12.14 -5.77 -12.93
C PHE A 13 11.35 -6.98 -12.45
N LEU A 14 10.10 -7.15 -12.87
CA LEU A 14 9.28 -8.30 -12.47
C LEU A 14 9.94 -9.62 -12.87
N LEU A 15 10.47 -9.70 -14.09
CA LEU A 15 11.26 -10.86 -14.56
C LEU A 15 12.56 -11.03 -13.76
N TRP A 16 13.23 -9.93 -13.42
CA TRP A 16 14.47 -9.96 -12.63
C TRP A 16 14.21 -10.39 -11.19
N ALA A 17 13.08 -9.98 -10.60
CA ALA A 17 12.70 -10.29 -9.22
C ALA A 17 12.24 -11.75 -9.06
N GLU A 18 11.81 -12.38 -10.15
CA GLU A 18 11.40 -13.78 -10.16
C GLU A 18 12.55 -14.70 -9.68
N GLY A 19 12.31 -15.43 -8.63
CA GLY A 19 13.31 -16.31 -8.00
C GLY A 19 14.37 -15.61 -7.16
N LYS A 20 14.26 -14.30 -6.93
CA LYS A 20 15.11 -13.57 -5.98
C LYS A 20 14.63 -13.76 -4.55
N GLU A 21 15.57 -13.91 -3.64
CA GLU A 21 15.26 -13.87 -2.21
C GLU A 21 14.95 -12.43 -1.77
N GLY A 22 13.97 -12.29 -0.84
CA GLY A 22 13.56 -10.99 -0.30
C GLY A 22 12.42 -10.34 -1.08
N ARG A 23 11.92 -9.25 -0.52
CA ARG A 23 10.90 -8.40 -1.15
C ARG A 23 11.58 -7.17 -1.75
N TRP A 24 11.17 -6.81 -2.94
CA TRP A 24 11.81 -5.76 -3.71
C TRP A 24 10.78 -4.81 -4.31
N GLU A 25 11.10 -3.54 -4.33
CA GLU A 25 10.41 -2.50 -5.10
C GLU A 25 11.33 -1.97 -6.19
N LEU A 26 10.75 -1.34 -7.20
CA LEU A 26 11.53 -0.61 -8.21
C LEU A 26 11.28 0.89 -8.05
N HIS A 27 12.33 1.65 -7.80
CA HIS A 27 12.30 3.10 -7.63
C HIS A 27 13.07 3.76 -8.77
N ASP A 28 12.40 4.44 -9.67
CA ASP A 28 13.01 5.12 -10.83
C ASP A 28 13.98 4.21 -11.61
N GLY A 29 13.59 2.96 -11.82
CA GLY A 29 14.40 1.97 -12.54
C GLY A 29 15.49 1.31 -11.70
N THR A 30 15.58 1.58 -10.39
CA THR A 30 16.58 0.99 -9.49
C THR A 30 15.87 0.03 -8.52
N PRO A 31 16.24 -1.28 -8.50
CA PRO A 31 15.70 -2.22 -7.52
C PRO A 31 16.11 -1.84 -6.09
N VAL A 32 15.15 -1.80 -5.18
CA VAL A 32 15.32 -1.50 -3.76
C VAL A 32 14.77 -2.66 -2.95
N MET A 33 15.61 -3.25 -2.10
CA MET A 33 15.18 -4.31 -1.18
C MET A 33 14.40 -3.69 -0.02
N ILE A 34 13.15 -4.08 0.15
CA ILE A 34 12.29 -3.63 1.24
C ILE A 34 12.26 -4.61 2.41
N SER A 35 12.61 -5.88 2.15
CA SER A 35 12.79 -6.90 3.19
C SER A 35 13.71 -7.99 2.68
N SER A 36 14.66 -8.46 3.52
CA SER A 36 15.57 -9.55 3.15
C SER A 36 15.07 -10.88 3.71
N SER A 37 15.09 -11.93 2.89
CA SER A 37 14.90 -13.32 3.32
C SER A 37 16.22 -14.03 3.63
N ALA A 38 17.34 -13.31 3.64
CA ALA A 38 18.66 -13.91 3.91
C ALA A 38 18.75 -14.49 5.33
N PRO A 39 19.32 -15.68 5.50
CA PRO A 39 19.31 -16.41 6.78
C PRO A 39 20.12 -15.75 7.91
N VAL A 40 20.79 -14.62 7.66
CA VAL A 40 21.70 -14.01 8.61
C VAL A 40 21.05 -12.99 9.54
N MET A 41 19.92 -12.39 9.22
CA MET A 41 19.11 -11.58 10.15
C MET A 41 17.75 -11.32 9.50
N MET A 42 16.79 -12.19 9.75
CA MET A 42 15.38 -11.82 9.59
C MET A 42 15.16 -10.59 10.49
N SER A 43 14.77 -9.47 9.91
CA SER A 43 14.14 -8.41 10.68
C SER A 43 12.65 -8.72 10.71
N PRO A 44 12.17 -9.51 11.70
CA PRO A 44 10.76 -9.87 11.74
C PRO A 44 9.95 -8.59 11.96
N GLU A 45 8.88 -8.45 11.20
CA GLU A 45 7.94 -7.38 11.44
C GLU A 45 7.36 -7.50 12.85
N ARG A 46 7.16 -6.37 13.54
CA ARG A 46 6.52 -6.38 14.85
C ARG A 46 5.08 -6.90 14.73
N ALA A 47 4.62 -7.69 15.70
CA ALA A 47 3.27 -8.22 15.73
C ALA A 47 2.19 -7.11 15.59
N ALA A 48 2.42 -5.92 16.15
CA ALA A 48 1.54 -4.77 16.00
C ALA A 48 1.38 -4.36 14.54
N HIS A 49 2.47 -4.35 13.76
CA HIS A 49 2.47 -4.02 12.34
C HIS A 49 1.67 -5.06 11.53
N ILE A 50 1.97 -6.35 11.70
CA ILE A 50 1.27 -7.45 11.00
C ILE A 50 -0.24 -7.43 11.33
N ARG A 51 -0.59 -7.27 12.61
CA ARG A 51 -2.00 -7.20 13.01
C ARG A 51 -2.72 -5.99 12.43
N THR A 52 -2.04 -4.85 12.30
CA THR A 52 -2.63 -3.65 11.71
C THR A 52 -2.86 -3.82 10.22
N LYS A 53 -1.91 -4.39 9.46
CA LYS A 53 -2.10 -4.76 8.05
C LYS A 53 -3.36 -5.62 7.87
N PHE A 54 -3.46 -6.69 8.66
CA PHE A 54 -4.60 -7.61 8.60
C PHE A 54 -5.92 -6.91 8.97
N SER A 55 -5.94 -6.09 10.03
CA SER A 55 -7.14 -5.36 10.47
C SER A 55 -7.60 -4.37 9.40
N ALA A 56 -6.68 -3.63 8.80
CA ALA A 56 -6.99 -2.65 7.75
C ALA A 56 -7.59 -3.34 6.51
N ALA A 57 -6.94 -4.40 6.02
CA ALA A 57 -7.45 -5.15 4.87
C ALA A 57 -8.84 -5.74 5.16
N LYS A 58 -9.04 -6.36 6.34
CA LYS A 58 -10.33 -6.92 6.76
C LYS A 58 -11.42 -5.85 6.89
N ALA A 59 -11.09 -4.66 7.42
CA ALA A 59 -12.05 -3.57 7.57
C ALA A 59 -12.51 -3.04 6.20
N LEU A 60 -11.57 -2.88 5.25
CA LEU A 60 -11.87 -2.48 3.89
C LEU A 60 -12.71 -3.54 3.15
N ASP A 61 -12.34 -4.82 3.26
CA ASP A 61 -13.07 -5.93 2.64
C ASP A 61 -14.50 -6.00 3.16
N GLY A 62 -14.68 -5.94 4.47
CA GLY A 62 -16.01 -5.91 5.09
C GLY A 62 -16.86 -4.72 4.62
N ALA A 63 -16.27 -3.54 4.46
CA ALA A 63 -16.96 -2.36 3.97
C ALA A 63 -17.37 -2.50 2.49
N VAL A 64 -16.48 -3.03 1.64
CA VAL A 64 -16.74 -3.30 0.22
C VAL A 64 -17.86 -4.32 0.06
N VAL A 65 -17.81 -5.44 0.80
CA VAL A 65 -18.84 -6.48 0.79
C VAL A 65 -20.18 -5.94 1.28
N THR A 66 -20.19 -5.17 2.37
CA THR A 66 -21.42 -4.57 2.92
C THR A 66 -22.08 -3.59 1.93
N ALA A 67 -21.26 -2.82 1.21
CA ALA A 67 -21.74 -1.89 0.20
C ALA A 67 -22.14 -2.57 -1.11
N GLY A 68 -21.89 -3.87 -1.29
CA GLY A 68 -22.19 -4.61 -2.52
C GLY A 68 -21.42 -4.10 -3.74
N LEU A 69 -20.21 -3.56 -3.53
CA LEU A 69 -19.42 -2.97 -4.60
C LEU A 69 -18.59 -4.03 -5.35
N PRO A 70 -18.43 -3.90 -6.67
CA PRO A 70 -17.59 -4.79 -7.46
C PRO A 70 -16.11 -4.40 -7.29
N CYS A 71 -15.59 -4.51 -6.06
CA CYS A 71 -14.22 -4.19 -5.74
C CYS A 71 -13.55 -5.38 -5.05
N GLU A 72 -12.25 -5.52 -5.26
CA GLU A 72 -11.39 -6.51 -4.61
C GLU A 72 -10.41 -5.80 -3.67
N VAL A 73 -10.18 -6.41 -2.51
CA VAL A 73 -9.19 -5.94 -1.54
C VAL A 73 -8.01 -6.90 -1.57
N PHE A 74 -6.83 -6.38 -1.85
CA PHE A 74 -5.58 -7.11 -1.79
C PHE A 74 -4.83 -6.71 -0.52
N ALA A 75 -4.42 -7.71 0.24
CA ALA A 75 -3.59 -7.55 1.42
C ALA A 75 -2.19 -8.03 1.10
N ASP A 76 -1.17 -7.23 1.40
CA ASP A 76 0.26 -7.55 1.32
C ASP A 76 0.68 -8.38 0.08
N GLY A 77 1.74 -8.03 -0.58
CA GLY A 77 2.26 -8.81 -1.72
C GLY A 77 1.71 -8.41 -3.11
N MET A 78 0.61 -7.65 -3.20
CA MET A 78 0.12 -7.14 -4.48
C MET A 78 0.84 -5.85 -4.86
N ALA A 79 1.65 -5.89 -5.91
CA ALA A 79 2.38 -4.71 -6.37
C ALA A 79 1.45 -3.69 -7.08
N VAL A 80 1.79 -2.41 -6.95
CA VAL A 80 1.12 -1.28 -7.62
C VAL A 80 2.10 -0.62 -8.56
N ARG A 81 1.81 -0.64 -9.86
CA ARG A 81 2.60 0.04 -10.89
C ARG A 81 2.31 1.54 -10.84
N ILE A 82 3.33 2.33 -10.58
CA ILE A 82 3.23 3.79 -10.55
C ILE A 82 3.43 4.36 -11.96
N ASP A 83 4.51 3.95 -12.61
CA ASP A 83 4.87 4.34 -13.98
C ASP A 83 5.70 3.23 -14.65
N ALA A 84 6.34 3.52 -15.79
CA ALA A 84 7.12 2.54 -16.55
C ALA A 84 8.36 2.01 -15.80
N ARG A 85 8.83 2.71 -14.74
CA ARG A 85 10.07 2.41 -14.01
C ARG A 85 9.93 2.42 -12.49
N THR A 86 8.69 2.52 -12.01
CA THR A 86 8.41 2.56 -10.57
C THR A 86 7.26 1.62 -10.24
N ILE A 87 7.48 0.72 -9.30
CA ILE A 87 6.46 -0.18 -8.75
C ILE A 87 6.69 -0.33 -7.25
N PHE A 88 5.63 -0.19 -6.47
CA PHE A 88 5.64 -0.31 -5.02
C PHE A 88 4.74 -1.47 -4.56
N GLU A 89 4.99 -1.95 -3.36
CA GLU A 89 4.20 -3.01 -2.74
C GLU A 89 3.53 -2.47 -1.46
N PRO A 90 2.27 -1.99 -1.54
CA PRO A 90 1.55 -1.49 -0.37
C PRO A 90 1.09 -2.62 0.55
N ASP A 91 0.83 -2.27 1.81
CA ASP A 91 0.31 -3.22 2.81
C ASP A 91 -1.15 -3.63 2.56
N ALA A 92 -1.94 -2.78 1.89
CA ALA A 92 -3.23 -3.16 1.31
C ALA A 92 -3.62 -2.21 0.16
N SER A 93 -4.47 -2.71 -0.74
CA SER A 93 -5.05 -1.91 -1.82
C SER A 93 -6.47 -2.35 -2.16
N VAL A 94 -7.26 -1.43 -2.70
CA VAL A 94 -8.61 -1.70 -3.20
C VAL A 94 -8.66 -1.35 -4.68
N VAL A 95 -9.19 -2.28 -5.48
CA VAL A 95 -9.36 -2.12 -6.93
C VAL A 95 -10.81 -2.43 -7.26
N CYS A 96 -11.48 -1.54 -7.99
CA CYS A 96 -12.85 -1.76 -8.42
C CYS A 96 -12.91 -2.13 -9.91
N GLY A 97 -13.94 -2.88 -10.29
CA GLY A 97 -14.16 -3.35 -11.65
C GLY A 97 -14.16 -4.88 -11.76
N PRO A 98 -13.88 -5.43 -12.94
CA PRO A 98 -13.86 -6.87 -13.14
C PRO A 98 -12.82 -7.56 -12.24
N ARG A 99 -13.14 -8.76 -11.77
CA ARG A 99 -12.21 -9.59 -10.99
C ARG A 99 -10.89 -9.76 -11.75
N ARG A 100 -9.79 -9.64 -11.03
CA ARG A 100 -8.44 -9.84 -11.56
C ARG A 100 -8.17 -11.34 -11.76
N PRO A 101 -7.46 -11.73 -12.83
CA PRO A 101 -6.96 -13.10 -12.97
C PRO A 101 -6.15 -13.54 -11.75
N ASP A 102 -6.22 -14.84 -11.42
CA ASP A 102 -5.57 -15.36 -10.20
C ASP A 102 -4.03 -15.27 -10.28
N GLU A 103 -3.45 -15.17 -11.49
CA GLU A 103 -2.01 -14.98 -11.72
C GLU A 103 -1.54 -13.53 -11.63
N THR A 104 -2.45 -12.58 -11.35
CA THR A 104 -2.09 -11.16 -11.28
C THR A 104 -1.13 -10.90 -10.13
N ILE A 105 0.03 -10.33 -10.42
CA ILE A 105 1.07 -9.96 -9.44
C ILE A 105 1.22 -8.44 -9.28
N ALA A 106 0.64 -7.67 -10.18
CA ALA A 106 0.68 -6.22 -10.15
C ALA A 106 -0.61 -5.60 -10.67
N ILE A 107 -1.00 -4.46 -10.13
CA ILE A 107 -2.17 -3.68 -10.52
C ILE A 107 -1.76 -2.25 -10.92
N ASP A 108 -2.53 -1.64 -11.84
CA ASP A 108 -2.25 -0.32 -12.39
C ASP A 108 -3.23 0.76 -11.90
N ASN A 109 -4.37 0.37 -11.34
CA ASN A 109 -5.48 1.30 -11.09
C ASN A 109 -6.18 1.08 -9.74
N PRO A 110 -5.43 1.04 -8.61
CA PRO A 110 -6.06 1.01 -7.29
C PRO A 110 -6.84 2.31 -7.05
N ILE A 111 -7.92 2.24 -6.28
CA ILE A 111 -8.70 3.40 -5.86
C ILE A 111 -8.34 3.83 -4.43
N ILE A 112 -7.97 2.86 -3.59
CA ILE A 112 -7.49 3.08 -2.23
C ILE A 112 -6.16 2.34 -2.08
N VAL A 113 -5.18 2.99 -1.44
CA VAL A 113 -3.89 2.40 -1.07
C VAL A 113 -3.65 2.60 0.42
N VAL A 114 -3.10 1.61 1.09
CA VAL A 114 -2.82 1.61 2.53
C VAL A 114 -1.38 1.22 2.79
N GLU A 115 -0.70 1.99 3.63
CA GLU A 115 0.62 1.68 4.19
C GLU A 115 0.56 1.72 5.71
N VAL A 116 1.23 0.80 6.37
CA VAL A 116 1.34 0.75 7.82
C VAL A 116 2.76 1.17 8.23
N LEU A 117 2.87 2.17 9.08
CA LEU A 117 4.17 2.67 9.53
C LEU A 117 4.98 1.59 10.26
N SER A 118 6.22 1.43 9.85
CA SER A 118 7.22 0.70 10.62
C SER A 118 8.32 1.65 11.10
N PRO A 119 8.98 1.38 12.24
CA PRO A 119 10.05 2.25 12.75
C PRO A 119 11.23 2.41 11.80
N SER A 120 11.46 1.43 10.92
CA SER A 120 12.59 1.39 9.98
C SER A 120 12.37 2.19 8.69
N THR A 121 11.11 2.51 8.34
CA THR A 121 10.78 3.12 7.04
C THR A 121 10.19 4.54 7.16
N ALA A 122 10.04 5.06 8.38
CA ALA A 122 9.15 6.19 8.69
C ALA A 122 9.50 7.57 8.08
N ALA A 123 10.70 7.86 7.60
CA ALA A 123 11.03 9.27 7.31
C ALA A 123 11.25 9.60 5.82
N ILE A 124 11.83 8.70 5.03
CA ILE A 124 12.26 9.02 3.64
C ILE A 124 11.30 8.46 2.60
N ASP A 125 10.65 7.35 2.91
CA ASP A 125 9.80 6.61 1.96
C ASP A 125 8.40 7.22 1.78
N HIS A 126 7.87 7.86 2.83
CA HIS A 126 6.50 8.40 2.79
C HIS A 126 6.30 9.51 1.76
N GLY A 127 7.26 10.41 1.60
CA GLY A 127 7.16 11.49 0.61
C GLY A 127 7.14 10.96 -0.82
N ARG A 128 8.00 9.97 -1.11
CA ARG A 128 8.08 9.32 -2.42
C ARG A 128 6.83 8.48 -2.70
N LYS A 129 6.40 7.66 -1.76
CA LYS A 129 5.20 6.84 -1.89
C LYS A 129 3.93 7.71 -2.01
N LEU A 130 3.81 8.78 -1.22
CA LEU A 130 2.70 9.73 -1.35
C LEU A 130 2.63 10.31 -2.76
N THR A 131 3.73 10.85 -3.26
CA THR A 131 3.80 11.42 -4.61
C THR A 131 3.54 10.36 -5.68
N GLY A 132 4.14 9.17 -5.53
CA GLY A 132 3.98 8.06 -6.46
C GLY A 132 2.52 7.58 -6.53
N TYR A 133 1.91 7.19 -5.42
CA TYR A 133 0.53 6.72 -5.42
C TYR A 133 -0.44 7.79 -5.93
N LEU A 134 -0.29 9.03 -5.51
CA LEU A 134 -1.16 10.11 -5.97
C LEU A 134 -0.87 10.59 -7.40
N SER A 135 0.20 10.15 -8.04
CA SER A 135 0.39 10.35 -9.49
C SER A 135 -0.51 9.43 -10.33
N ILE A 136 -0.99 8.32 -9.76
CA ILE A 136 -1.94 7.42 -10.43
C ILE A 136 -3.34 8.08 -10.39
N PRO A 137 -3.97 8.37 -11.54
CA PRO A 137 -5.25 9.08 -11.57
C PRO A 137 -6.40 8.36 -10.84
N SER A 138 -6.38 7.02 -10.79
CA SER A 138 -7.40 6.23 -10.10
C SER A 138 -7.31 6.30 -8.58
N VAL A 139 -6.13 6.58 -8.01
CA VAL A 139 -5.95 6.66 -6.56
C VAL A 139 -6.67 7.89 -6.01
N GLN A 140 -7.72 7.65 -5.26
CA GLN A 140 -8.52 8.69 -4.61
C GLN A 140 -8.19 8.82 -3.13
N HIS A 141 -7.73 7.72 -2.51
CA HIS A 141 -7.42 7.68 -1.09
C HIS A 141 -6.09 6.97 -0.85
N TYR A 142 -5.20 7.64 -0.12
CA TYR A 142 -4.00 7.03 0.41
C TYR A 142 -4.05 7.14 1.94
N LEU A 143 -4.00 5.99 2.61
CA LEU A 143 -4.09 5.88 4.06
C LEU A 143 -2.75 5.44 4.62
N ILE A 144 -2.24 6.18 5.60
CA ILE A 144 -1.05 5.79 6.36
C ILE A 144 -1.51 5.50 7.79
N LEU A 145 -1.27 4.29 8.26
CA LEU A 145 -1.66 3.84 9.59
C LEU A 145 -0.47 3.82 10.54
N ASP A 146 -0.55 4.54 11.63
CA ASP A 146 0.42 4.50 12.74
C ASP A 146 -0.09 3.52 13.81
N PRO A 147 0.48 2.29 13.91
CA PRO A 147 0.03 1.29 14.86
C PRO A 147 0.34 1.65 16.32
N ASP A 148 1.39 2.42 16.55
CA ASP A 148 1.82 2.79 17.91
C ASP A 148 0.93 3.90 18.51
N ARG A 149 0.49 4.86 17.67
CA ARG A 149 -0.42 5.95 18.06
C ARG A 149 -1.88 5.66 17.78
N ARG A 150 -2.17 4.59 17.03
CA ARG A 150 -3.52 4.24 16.53
C ARG A 150 -4.18 5.39 15.77
N VAL A 151 -3.44 5.97 14.85
CA VAL A 151 -3.83 7.14 14.06
C VAL A 151 -3.80 6.78 12.58
N VAL A 152 -4.79 7.24 11.83
CA VAL A 152 -4.82 7.18 10.37
C VAL A 152 -4.55 8.56 9.81
N ILE A 153 -3.53 8.69 8.98
CA ILE A 153 -3.31 9.85 8.14
C ILE A 153 -3.96 9.56 6.79
N HIS A 154 -5.02 10.27 6.48
CA HIS A 154 -5.81 10.09 5.27
C HIS A 154 -5.51 11.21 4.28
N HIS A 155 -4.87 10.88 3.18
CA HIS A 155 -4.70 11.76 2.03
C HIS A 155 -5.79 11.44 1.01
N LYS A 156 -6.64 12.42 0.73
CA LYS A 156 -7.72 12.33 -0.26
C LYS A 156 -7.42 13.23 -1.44
N ARG A 157 -7.62 12.73 -2.65
CA ARG A 157 -7.59 13.56 -3.86
C ARG A 157 -8.77 14.54 -3.83
N GLY A 158 -8.47 15.82 -3.83
CA GLY A 158 -9.44 16.91 -3.89
C GLY A 158 -9.68 17.38 -5.32
N GLN A 159 -10.36 18.50 -5.43
CA GLN A 159 -10.54 19.17 -6.73
C GLN A 159 -9.23 19.87 -7.15
N SER A 160 -8.99 19.96 -8.46
CA SER A 160 -7.86 20.68 -9.04
C SER A 160 -6.48 20.22 -8.53
N ASP A 161 -6.27 18.89 -8.44
CA ASP A 161 -5.02 18.25 -7.98
C ASP A 161 -4.59 18.58 -6.53
N ALA A 162 -5.43 19.25 -5.76
CA ALA A 162 -5.18 19.45 -4.33
C ALA A 162 -5.28 18.11 -3.58
N ILE A 163 -4.46 17.94 -2.55
CA ILE A 163 -4.53 16.80 -1.63
C ILE A 163 -5.04 17.30 -0.30
N GLU A 164 -6.20 16.79 0.11
CA GLU A 164 -6.74 17.01 1.43
C GLU A 164 -6.15 15.99 2.40
N THR A 165 -5.53 16.45 3.49
CA THR A 165 -4.96 15.58 4.51
C THR A 165 -5.72 15.74 5.82
N ARG A 166 -6.13 14.60 6.40
CA ARG A 166 -6.77 14.53 7.72
C ARG A 166 -6.03 13.53 8.59
N VAL A 167 -5.93 13.83 9.88
CA VAL A 167 -5.36 12.92 10.89
C VAL A 167 -6.51 12.52 11.82
N LEU A 168 -6.76 11.24 11.94
CA LEU A 168 -7.93 10.68 12.62
C LEU A 168 -7.49 9.60 13.62
N SER A 169 -7.96 9.71 14.87
CA SER A 169 -7.74 8.73 15.93
C SER A 169 -9.01 7.93 16.25
N ASP A 170 -10.17 8.41 15.78
CA ASP A 170 -11.49 7.84 16.03
C ASP A 170 -12.47 8.25 14.93
N GLY A 171 -13.72 7.75 15.04
CA GLY A 171 -14.79 8.08 14.10
C GLY A 171 -14.75 7.28 12.82
N THR A 172 -15.35 7.83 11.75
CA THR A 172 -15.55 7.13 10.47
C THR A 172 -14.82 7.85 9.34
N ILE A 173 -14.10 7.08 8.53
CA ILE A 173 -13.46 7.53 7.30
C ILE A 173 -14.43 7.26 6.15
N LYS A 174 -14.79 8.30 5.42
CA LYS A 174 -15.55 8.20 4.17
C LYS A 174 -14.59 8.09 3.00
N LEU A 175 -14.65 6.95 2.32
CA LEU A 175 -13.83 6.63 1.14
C LEU A 175 -14.75 6.65 -0.09
N ASP A 176 -14.97 7.85 -0.62
CA ASP A 176 -15.82 8.08 -1.78
C ASP A 176 -15.06 8.90 -2.84
N PRO A 177 -14.88 8.32 -4.06
CA PRO A 177 -15.22 6.95 -4.42
C PRO A 177 -14.37 5.89 -3.69
N PRO A 178 -14.78 4.62 -3.56
CA PRO A 178 -15.90 3.94 -4.21
C PRO A 178 -17.25 4.05 -3.48
N GLY A 179 -17.33 4.71 -2.34
CA GLY A 179 -18.56 4.87 -1.58
C GLY A 179 -18.66 3.92 -0.38
N VAL A 180 -17.55 3.70 0.32
CA VAL A 180 -17.51 2.92 1.58
C VAL A 180 -17.18 3.81 2.78
N GLU A 181 -17.63 3.36 3.96
CA GLU A 181 -17.31 3.98 5.23
C GLU A 181 -16.61 2.95 6.13
N VAL A 182 -15.53 3.34 6.78
CA VAL A 182 -14.73 2.47 7.65
C VAL A 182 -14.49 3.17 8.99
N ALA A 183 -14.80 2.51 10.10
CA ALA A 183 -14.46 3.03 11.41
C ALA A 183 -12.93 2.99 11.62
N VAL A 184 -12.35 4.08 12.09
CA VAL A 184 -10.90 4.20 12.34
C VAL A 184 -10.42 3.07 13.23
N GLU A 185 -11.15 2.78 14.30
CA GLU A 185 -10.79 1.76 15.28
C GLU A 185 -10.72 0.35 14.69
N SER A 186 -11.54 0.07 13.63
CA SER A 186 -11.56 -1.23 12.96
C SER A 186 -10.32 -1.50 12.11
N MET A 187 -9.56 -0.46 11.77
CA MET A 187 -8.30 -0.58 11.02
C MET A 187 -7.12 -1.01 11.89
N PHE A 188 -7.33 -1.11 13.20
CA PHE A 188 -6.31 -1.52 14.17
C PHE A 188 -6.75 -2.78 14.92
N PRO A 189 -5.80 -3.58 15.45
CA PRO A 189 -6.15 -4.73 16.28
C PRO A 189 -6.91 -4.27 17.53
N LEU A 190 -7.79 -5.14 18.06
CA LEU A 190 -8.47 -4.87 19.32
C LEU A 190 -7.43 -4.70 20.45
N PRO A 191 -7.64 -3.74 21.36
CA PRO A 191 -6.78 -3.60 22.54
C PRO A 191 -6.78 -4.90 23.37
N GLY A 192 -5.60 -5.44 23.66
CA GLY A 192 -5.46 -6.61 24.53
C GLY A 192 -5.80 -7.97 23.89
N ALA A 193 -5.93 -8.04 22.56
CA ALA A 193 -6.05 -9.31 21.83
C ALA A 193 -4.68 -9.94 21.53
#